data_c9e1541a3905cf99112df1ed26f44252
#
_entry.id   c9e1541a3905cf99112df1ed26f44252
#
_cell.length_a   1.000
_cell.length_b   1.000
_cell.length_c   1.000
_cell.angle_alpha   90.00
_cell.angle_beta   90.00
_cell.angle_gamma   90.00
#
_symmetry.space_group_name_H-M   'P 1'
#
loop_
_entity.id
_entity.type
_entity.pdbx_description
1 polymer ?
#
loop_
_entity_poly.entity_id
_entity_poly.type
_entity_poly.pdbx_seq_one_letter_code
_entity_poly.pdbx_strand_id
1 'polypeptide(L)'
;MSSKNILPAGFGALSMASMALVLVLAARWRIVDRILGGPDKSYGSHRWLGLFAIGGGLAHWALASPVGLGILPALAGRGSDAGLIAMLGLIVLTLVAMVRVIPYHIWKASHMLMGPLFLLAAFHTFFVASPLAVGAAPWTLMAGVSIVEVIAWCQTLLRKLVPARLVEVERATPFEGGVDVTFRSKRPMPKFQPGQFAMLGHKSMRAEAHPFTIAGGDEMTRRFVIRAAGDWTDNFVKTFKVGDRFRLGRGVGRFLPQIDSQRKEQFWVAGGVGITPFLFALERMQPDVAARVTLIFGIRSRASAGAIEDVERHARRLPQLNLIVLSDDRNEGLTAPRLAQIIRDMSEDTQVYLCGPQGLKNMIVRAWAMAGMSGRIYSEHFDFRGAYGMEHVN
;
A
#
# COMPACT_ATOMS: atom_id res chain seq x y z
N MET A 1 13.98 43.20 -7.09
CA MET A 1 13.08 42.36 -6.29
C MET A 1 13.56 42.36 -4.85
N SER A 2 12.72 42.72 -3.89
CA SER A 2 13.12 42.66 -2.47
C SER A 2 13.35 41.19 -2.07
N SER A 3 14.49 40.91 -1.45
CA SER A 3 14.84 39.58 -0.92
C SER A 3 13.78 38.99 0.04
N LYS A 4 12.97 39.87 0.63
CA LYS A 4 11.89 39.51 1.58
C LYS A 4 10.77 38.62 0.97
N ASN A 5 10.60 38.58 -0.34
CA ASN A 5 9.49 37.85 -0.99
C ASN A 5 9.93 36.53 -1.64
N ILE A 6 11.23 36.23 -1.73
CA ILE A 6 11.74 35.02 -2.32
C ILE A 6 11.50 33.82 -1.41
N LEU A 7 11.70 33.98 -0.10
CA LEU A 7 11.56 32.89 0.87
C LEU A 7 10.10 32.39 0.97
N PRO A 8 9.08 33.25 1.16
CA PRO A 8 7.68 32.81 1.16
C PRO A 8 7.29 32.15 -0.17
N ALA A 9 7.71 32.71 -1.30
CA ALA A 9 7.43 32.11 -2.61
C ALA A 9 8.09 30.72 -2.78
N GLY A 10 9.30 30.54 -2.22
CA GLY A 10 9.98 29.25 -2.17
C GLY A 10 9.20 28.21 -1.36
N PHE A 11 8.66 28.57 -0.20
CA PHE A 11 7.79 27.68 0.59
C PHE A 11 6.51 27.31 -0.15
N GLY A 12 5.89 28.27 -0.86
CA GLY A 12 4.72 28.01 -1.70
C GLY A 12 5.04 27.02 -2.84
N ALA A 13 6.16 27.24 -3.54
CA ALA A 13 6.61 26.35 -4.60
C ALA A 13 6.93 24.93 -4.08
N LEU A 14 7.58 24.83 -2.92
CA LEU A 14 7.84 23.54 -2.26
C LEU A 14 6.55 22.83 -1.88
N SER A 15 5.57 23.55 -1.35
CA SER A 15 4.24 23.04 -1.04
C SER A 15 3.58 22.47 -2.28
N MET A 16 3.54 23.23 -3.38
CA MET A 16 2.97 22.79 -4.67
C MET A 16 3.67 21.55 -5.22
N ALA A 17 5.00 21.54 -5.24
CA ALA A 17 5.78 20.37 -5.70
C ALA A 17 5.50 19.11 -4.84
N SER A 18 5.41 19.29 -3.52
CA SER A 18 5.07 18.19 -2.60
C SER A 18 3.66 17.65 -2.86
N MET A 19 2.69 18.53 -3.11
CA MET A 19 1.33 18.17 -3.49
C MET A 19 1.29 17.40 -4.82
N ALA A 20 2.05 17.85 -5.84
CA ALA A 20 2.16 17.13 -7.10
C ALA A 20 2.66 15.69 -6.90
N LEU A 21 3.71 15.52 -6.10
CA LEU A 21 4.24 14.21 -5.77
C LEU A 21 3.21 13.35 -5.03
N VAL A 22 2.46 13.93 -4.09
CA VAL A 22 1.36 13.25 -3.39
C VAL A 22 0.32 12.71 -4.37
N LEU A 23 -0.09 13.49 -5.38
CA LEU A 23 -1.05 13.07 -6.39
C LEU A 23 -0.46 12.01 -7.34
N VAL A 24 0.81 12.13 -7.73
CA VAL A 24 1.53 11.12 -8.51
C VAL A 24 1.56 9.77 -7.76
N LEU A 25 1.83 9.79 -6.46
CA LEU A 25 1.79 8.59 -5.62
C LEU A 25 0.37 8.02 -5.53
N ALA A 26 -0.64 8.88 -5.37
CA ALA A 26 -2.05 8.46 -5.36
C ALA A 26 -2.49 7.88 -6.72
N ALA A 27 -1.97 8.40 -7.83
CA ALA A 27 -2.22 7.89 -9.18
C ALA A 27 -1.60 6.51 -9.44
N ARG A 28 -0.71 6.01 -8.56
CA ARG A 28 -0.10 4.67 -8.62
C ARG A 28 0.46 4.33 -9.99
N TRP A 29 1.31 5.18 -10.50
CA TRP A 29 2.01 4.90 -11.75
C TRP A 29 2.98 3.74 -11.54
N ARG A 30 2.94 2.76 -12.45
CA ARG A 30 3.77 1.55 -12.35
C ARG A 30 5.26 1.84 -12.22
N ILE A 31 5.74 2.91 -12.87
CA ILE A 31 7.15 3.31 -12.79
C ILE A 31 7.49 3.83 -11.40
N VAL A 32 6.60 4.61 -10.80
CA VAL A 32 6.76 5.18 -9.45
C VAL A 32 6.73 4.08 -8.39
N ASP A 33 5.73 3.19 -8.45
CA ASP A 33 5.65 2.03 -7.55
C ASP A 33 6.88 1.12 -7.68
N ARG A 34 7.47 1.02 -8.90
CA ARG A 34 8.70 0.25 -9.14
C ARG A 34 9.92 0.90 -8.51
N ILE A 35 10.07 2.22 -8.64
CA ILE A 35 11.20 2.99 -8.08
C ILE A 35 11.16 2.96 -6.56
N LEU A 36 9.98 3.10 -5.95
CA LEU A 36 9.80 3.12 -4.51
C LEU A 36 9.82 1.73 -3.86
N GLY A 37 9.81 0.66 -4.66
CA GLY A 37 9.87 -0.72 -4.16
C GLY A 37 8.53 -1.29 -3.69
N GLY A 38 7.39 -0.66 -4.05
CA GLY A 38 6.05 -1.21 -3.83
C GLY A 38 5.00 -0.19 -3.40
N PRO A 39 3.71 -0.57 -3.47
CA PRO A 39 2.60 0.32 -3.13
C PRO A 39 2.54 0.70 -1.63
N ASP A 40 3.02 -0.17 -0.75
CA ASP A 40 3.12 0.05 0.69
C ASP A 40 4.05 1.23 1.02
N LYS A 41 5.24 1.26 0.40
CA LYS A 41 6.19 2.35 0.54
C LYS A 41 5.68 3.65 -0.08
N SER A 42 4.98 3.55 -1.22
CA SER A 42 4.29 4.70 -1.83
C SER A 42 3.29 5.35 -0.88
N TYR A 43 2.57 4.56 -0.05
CA TYR A 43 1.67 5.12 0.98
C TYR A 43 2.40 5.84 2.11
N GLY A 44 3.50 5.28 2.58
CA GLY A 44 4.35 5.94 3.57
C GLY A 44 4.84 7.28 3.07
N SER A 45 5.40 7.31 1.86
CA SER A 45 5.87 8.53 1.20
C SER A 45 4.75 9.55 0.96
N HIS A 46 3.55 9.09 0.55
CA HIS A 46 2.37 9.95 0.37
C HIS A 46 2.02 10.72 1.65
N ARG A 47 2.02 10.05 2.80
CA ARG A 47 1.72 10.69 4.09
C ARG A 47 2.72 11.77 4.46
N TRP A 48 4.02 11.48 4.37
CA TRP A 48 5.08 12.44 4.69
C TRP A 48 5.06 13.64 3.76
N LEU A 49 4.95 13.43 2.46
CA LEU A 49 4.86 14.50 1.48
C LEU A 49 3.60 15.36 1.69
N GLY A 50 2.48 14.77 2.11
CA GLY A 50 1.29 15.51 2.51
C GLY A 50 1.54 16.46 3.69
N LEU A 51 2.26 16.01 4.71
CA LEU A 51 2.66 16.86 5.84
C LEU A 51 3.63 17.98 5.41
N PHE A 52 4.60 17.68 4.55
CA PHE A 52 5.49 18.69 3.98
C PHE A 52 4.73 19.72 3.14
N ALA A 53 3.72 19.28 2.37
CA ALA A 53 2.88 20.19 1.60
C ALA A 53 2.13 21.17 2.51
N ILE A 54 1.49 20.67 3.58
CA ILE A 54 0.79 21.53 4.56
C ILE A 54 1.78 22.44 5.30
N GLY A 55 2.91 21.90 5.78
CA GLY A 55 3.94 22.70 6.47
C GLY A 55 4.51 23.81 5.61
N GLY A 56 4.82 23.52 4.34
CA GLY A 56 5.27 24.52 3.36
C GLY A 56 4.20 25.57 3.06
N GLY A 57 2.93 25.14 2.92
CA GLY A 57 1.79 26.05 2.74
C GLY A 57 1.57 26.98 3.93
N LEU A 58 1.67 26.47 5.16
CA LEU A 58 1.57 27.27 6.39
C LEU A 58 2.73 28.28 6.50
N ALA A 59 3.95 27.85 6.22
CA ALA A 59 5.12 28.74 6.21
C ALA A 59 4.98 29.82 5.14
N HIS A 60 4.50 29.47 3.95
CA HIS A 60 4.17 30.43 2.90
C HIS A 60 3.14 31.45 3.41
N TRP A 61 2.02 31.00 3.95
CA TRP A 61 0.92 31.86 4.42
C TRP A 61 1.36 32.78 5.55
N ALA A 62 2.15 32.27 6.50
CA ALA A 62 2.64 33.10 7.63
C ALA A 62 3.66 34.16 7.22
N LEU A 63 4.42 33.93 6.15
CA LEU A 63 5.50 34.81 5.72
C LEU A 63 5.16 35.67 4.49
N ALA A 64 4.08 35.32 3.78
CA ALA A 64 3.67 36.02 2.57
C ALA A 64 3.16 37.41 2.90
N SER A 65 3.70 38.38 2.19
CA SER A 65 3.19 39.75 2.20
C SER A 65 2.46 40.04 0.90
N PRO A 66 1.42 40.90 0.90
CA PRO A 66 0.77 41.31 -0.33
C PRO A 66 1.80 41.98 -1.29
N VAL A 67 1.93 41.42 -2.48
CA VAL A 67 2.91 41.88 -3.47
C VAL A 67 2.17 42.25 -4.75
N GLY A 68 2.14 43.53 -5.06
CA GLY A 68 1.84 44.07 -6.38
C GLY A 68 0.67 43.49 -7.17
N LEU A 69 0.58 43.82 -8.43
CA LEU A 69 -0.43 43.30 -9.34
C LEU A 69 0.06 41.97 -9.99
N GLY A 70 -0.76 40.94 -9.95
CA GLY A 70 -0.48 39.68 -10.65
C GLY A 70 -0.53 39.77 -12.17
N ILE A 71 -0.33 38.65 -12.85
CA ILE A 71 -0.36 38.55 -14.33
C ILE A 71 -1.65 39.13 -14.92
N LEU A 72 -2.78 38.92 -14.23
CA LEU A 72 -4.08 39.47 -14.56
C LEU A 72 -4.64 40.22 -13.33
N PRO A 73 -4.49 41.56 -13.23
CA PRO A 73 -4.94 42.34 -12.09
C PRO A 73 -6.40 42.08 -11.68
N ALA A 74 -7.27 41.87 -12.67
CA ALA A 74 -8.69 41.59 -12.44
C ALA A 74 -8.96 40.30 -11.69
N LEU A 75 -8.01 39.35 -11.70
CA LEU A 75 -8.10 38.04 -11.03
C LEU A 75 -7.27 37.96 -9.73
N ALA A 76 -6.47 38.97 -9.42
CA ALA A 76 -5.57 38.93 -8.26
C ALA A 76 -6.31 38.74 -6.92
N GLY A 77 -7.44 39.42 -6.73
CA GLY A 77 -8.31 39.24 -5.57
C GLY A 77 -8.86 37.79 -5.49
N ARG A 78 -9.40 37.28 -6.59
CA ARG A 78 -9.90 35.88 -6.68
C ARG A 78 -8.79 34.87 -6.49
N GLY A 79 -7.57 35.16 -6.96
CA GLY A 79 -6.39 34.36 -6.71
C GLY A 79 -6.07 34.26 -5.22
N SER A 80 -6.14 35.41 -4.49
CA SER A 80 -5.93 35.43 -3.04
C SER A 80 -6.99 34.61 -2.29
N ASP A 81 -8.26 34.81 -2.63
CA ASP A 81 -9.38 34.06 -2.03
C ASP A 81 -9.25 32.55 -2.28
N ALA A 82 -8.85 32.16 -3.49
CA ALA A 82 -8.62 30.75 -3.83
C ALA A 82 -7.50 30.12 -2.99
N GLY A 83 -6.41 30.88 -2.75
CA GLY A 83 -5.32 30.44 -1.87
C GLY A 83 -5.77 30.24 -0.42
N LEU A 84 -6.57 31.16 0.11
CA LEU A 84 -7.12 31.06 1.45
C LEU A 84 -8.06 29.85 1.59
N ILE A 85 -8.99 29.68 0.65
CA ILE A 85 -9.92 28.53 0.63
C ILE A 85 -9.14 27.21 0.52
N ALA A 86 -8.14 27.15 -0.38
CA ALA A 86 -7.31 25.98 -0.53
C ALA A 86 -6.58 25.64 0.78
N MET A 87 -5.95 26.60 1.42
CA MET A 87 -5.18 26.39 2.64
C MET A 87 -6.06 25.93 3.80
N LEU A 88 -7.17 26.63 4.07
CA LEU A 88 -8.11 26.25 5.13
C LEU A 88 -8.73 24.88 4.87
N GLY A 89 -9.14 24.62 3.64
CA GLY A 89 -9.70 23.32 3.24
C GLY A 89 -8.69 22.18 3.40
N LEU A 90 -7.44 22.37 2.99
CA LEU A 90 -6.38 21.36 3.13
C LEU A 90 -6.05 21.10 4.60
N ILE A 91 -6.02 22.12 5.47
CA ILE A 91 -5.85 21.94 6.91
C ILE A 91 -6.98 21.08 7.48
N VAL A 92 -8.24 21.44 7.21
CA VAL A 92 -9.41 20.72 7.73
C VAL A 92 -9.39 19.26 7.25
N LEU A 93 -9.18 19.02 5.94
CA LEU A 93 -9.17 17.67 5.41
C LEU A 93 -7.97 16.85 5.90
N THR A 94 -6.84 17.47 6.18
CA THR A 94 -5.69 16.80 6.79
C THR A 94 -5.99 16.39 8.23
N LEU A 95 -6.61 17.26 9.02
CA LEU A 95 -7.06 16.92 10.38
C LEU A 95 -8.07 15.76 10.34
N VAL A 96 -9.06 15.83 9.45
CA VAL A 96 -10.02 14.72 9.23
C VAL A 96 -9.29 13.43 8.84
N ALA A 97 -8.25 13.52 8.00
CA ALA A 97 -7.49 12.34 7.59
C ALA A 97 -6.68 11.70 8.73
N MET A 98 -6.34 12.44 9.76
CA MET A 98 -5.63 11.94 10.95
C MET A 98 -6.56 11.28 11.97
N VAL A 99 -7.87 11.57 11.93
CA VAL A 99 -8.85 11.05 12.89
C VAL A 99 -9.28 9.62 12.50
N ARG A 100 -8.92 8.64 13.33
CA ARG A 100 -9.15 7.21 13.05
C ARG A 100 -10.58 6.74 13.29
N VAL A 101 -11.35 7.46 14.08
CA VAL A 101 -12.74 7.10 14.43
C VAL A 101 -13.70 7.28 13.24
N ILE A 102 -13.31 8.09 12.24
CA ILE A 102 -14.13 8.35 11.05
C ILE A 102 -14.23 7.08 10.20
N PRO A 103 -15.45 6.64 9.83
CA PRO A 103 -15.66 5.49 8.95
C PRO A 103 -14.90 5.65 7.62
N TYR A 104 -14.34 4.57 7.12
CA TYR A 104 -13.45 4.58 5.94
C TYR A 104 -14.08 5.23 4.71
N HIS A 105 -15.36 4.98 4.45
CA HIS A 105 -16.06 5.55 3.29
C HIS A 105 -16.21 7.08 3.38
N ILE A 106 -16.47 7.63 4.57
CA ILE A 106 -16.55 9.09 4.81
C ILE A 106 -15.15 9.70 4.68
N TRP A 107 -14.18 9.10 5.33
CA TRP A 107 -12.78 9.51 5.23
C TRP A 107 -12.30 9.54 3.77
N LYS A 108 -12.59 8.49 3.00
CA LYS A 108 -12.19 8.40 1.59
C LYS A 108 -12.88 9.45 0.73
N ALA A 109 -14.18 9.70 0.96
CA ALA A 109 -14.94 10.71 0.24
C ALA A 109 -14.40 12.12 0.52
N SER A 110 -14.17 12.46 1.81
CA SER A 110 -13.61 13.76 2.19
C SER A 110 -12.19 13.95 1.67
N HIS A 111 -11.34 12.92 1.76
CA HIS A 111 -9.96 12.97 1.26
C HIS A 111 -9.88 13.22 -0.27
N MET A 112 -10.87 12.79 -1.02
CA MET A 112 -10.93 13.07 -2.45
C MET A 112 -11.15 14.55 -2.79
N LEU A 113 -11.70 15.33 -1.87
CA LEU A 113 -11.85 16.78 -2.02
C LEU A 113 -10.51 17.53 -1.99
N MET A 114 -9.43 16.89 -1.56
CA MET A 114 -8.09 17.47 -1.65
C MET A 114 -7.69 17.80 -3.10
N GLY A 115 -8.16 17.04 -4.10
CA GLY A 115 -7.90 17.34 -5.50
C GLY A 115 -8.44 18.70 -5.97
N PRO A 116 -9.74 19.01 -5.80
CA PRO A 116 -10.30 20.33 -6.08
C PRO A 116 -9.60 21.48 -5.32
N LEU A 117 -9.27 21.28 -4.04
CA LEU A 117 -8.52 22.30 -3.27
C LEU A 117 -7.14 22.56 -3.85
N PHE A 118 -6.56 21.53 -4.37
CA PHE A 118 -5.30 21.57 -5.08
C PHE A 118 -5.37 22.43 -6.37
N LEU A 119 -6.46 22.28 -7.15
CA LEU A 119 -6.70 23.15 -8.31
C LEU A 119 -6.86 24.61 -7.91
N LEU A 120 -7.45 24.88 -6.74
CA LEU A 120 -7.52 26.25 -6.18
C LEU A 120 -6.13 26.78 -5.80
N ALA A 121 -5.25 25.93 -5.23
CA ALA A 121 -3.87 26.31 -4.93
C ALA A 121 -3.07 26.59 -6.22
N ALA A 122 -3.28 25.79 -7.29
CA ALA A 122 -2.69 26.07 -8.60
C ALA A 122 -3.21 27.40 -9.17
N PHE A 123 -4.52 27.63 -9.12
CA PHE A 123 -5.11 28.92 -9.53
C PHE A 123 -4.51 30.09 -8.76
N HIS A 124 -4.39 29.99 -7.44
CA HIS A 124 -3.71 30.98 -6.60
C HIS A 124 -2.28 31.24 -7.09
N THR A 125 -1.51 30.19 -7.36
CA THR A 125 -0.09 30.30 -7.78
C THR A 125 0.06 31.13 -9.07
N PHE A 126 -0.87 31.04 -10.01
CA PHE A 126 -0.79 31.75 -11.30
C PHE A 126 -1.43 33.15 -11.27
N PHE A 127 -2.45 33.37 -10.46
CA PHE A 127 -3.25 34.59 -10.52
C PHE A 127 -3.03 35.54 -9.34
N VAL A 128 -2.36 35.09 -8.27
CA VAL A 128 -1.87 36.02 -7.24
C VAL A 128 -0.54 36.64 -7.69
N ALA A 129 -0.25 37.86 -7.21
CA ALA A 129 1.04 38.46 -7.45
C ALA A 129 2.15 37.69 -6.74
N SER A 130 3.00 37.04 -7.49
CA SER A 130 4.11 36.24 -6.97
C SER A 130 5.41 36.56 -7.70
N PRO A 131 6.55 36.68 -6.99
CA PRO A 131 7.85 36.85 -7.63
C PRO A 131 8.26 35.66 -8.50
N LEU A 132 7.72 34.44 -8.26
CA LEU A 132 7.97 33.28 -9.08
C LEU A 132 7.18 33.30 -10.39
N ALA A 133 6.11 34.09 -10.49
CA ALA A 133 5.33 34.26 -11.71
C ALA A 133 5.98 35.27 -12.69
N VAL A 134 6.99 36.03 -12.23
CA VAL A 134 7.69 37.05 -13.02
C VAL A 134 8.96 36.47 -13.62
N GLY A 135 8.82 35.66 -14.68
CA GLY A 135 9.96 35.11 -15.40
C GLY A 135 9.58 33.79 -16.06
N ALA A 136 10.16 33.54 -17.24
CA ALA A 136 9.80 32.36 -18.04
C ALA A 136 10.11 31.03 -17.30
N ALA A 137 11.28 30.92 -16.67
CA ALA A 137 11.71 29.68 -16.05
C ALA A 137 10.89 29.28 -14.79
N PRO A 138 10.67 30.14 -13.77
CA PRO A 138 9.82 29.79 -12.65
C PRO A 138 8.38 29.53 -13.08
N TRP A 139 7.85 30.29 -14.01
CA TRP A 139 6.49 30.12 -14.52
C TRP A 139 6.30 28.78 -15.22
N THR A 140 7.24 28.42 -16.13
CA THR A 140 7.16 27.14 -16.85
C THR A 140 7.32 25.94 -15.91
N LEU A 141 8.17 26.06 -14.87
CA LEU A 141 8.30 25.02 -13.85
C LEU A 141 6.99 24.79 -13.09
N MET A 142 6.35 25.86 -12.62
CA MET A 142 5.07 25.78 -11.90
C MET A 142 3.96 25.27 -12.80
N ALA A 143 3.92 25.69 -14.06
CA ALA A 143 2.98 25.17 -15.04
C ALA A 143 3.19 23.65 -15.25
N GLY A 144 4.43 23.19 -15.40
CA GLY A 144 4.76 21.77 -15.51
C GLY A 144 4.30 20.96 -14.29
N VAL A 145 4.58 21.47 -13.08
CA VAL A 145 4.11 20.88 -11.82
C VAL A 145 2.58 20.75 -11.83
N SER A 146 1.85 21.84 -12.11
CA SER A 146 0.38 21.86 -12.12
C SER A 146 -0.22 20.93 -13.19
N ILE A 147 0.41 20.81 -14.36
CA ILE A 147 -0.02 19.85 -15.40
C ILE A 147 0.12 18.40 -14.90
N VAL A 148 1.27 18.06 -14.29
CA VAL A 148 1.48 16.73 -13.72
C VAL A 148 0.42 16.40 -12.67
N GLU A 149 0.07 17.37 -11.85
CA GLU A 149 -0.99 17.26 -10.84
C GLU A 149 -2.34 16.94 -11.45
N VAL A 150 -2.78 17.75 -12.40
CA VAL A 150 -4.07 17.56 -13.09
C VAL A 150 -4.10 16.17 -13.74
N ILE A 151 -3.03 15.78 -14.44
CA ILE A 151 -2.95 14.45 -15.06
C ILE A 151 -3.06 13.34 -13.99
N ALA A 152 -2.32 13.45 -12.90
CA ALA A 152 -2.33 12.45 -11.82
C ALA A 152 -3.70 12.36 -11.14
N TRP A 153 -4.35 13.51 -10.89
CA TRP A 153 -5.69 13.56 -10.31
C TRP A 153 -6.74 12.99 -11.26
N CYS A 154 -6.74 13.41 -12.54
CA CYS A 154 -7.63 12.85 -13.57
C CYS A 154 -7.46 11.34 -13.69
N GLN A 155 -6.24 10.82 -13.70
CA GLN A 155 -5.99 9.38 -13.73
C GLN A 155 -6.51 8.67 -12.48
N THR A 156 -6.40 9.30 -11.30
CA THR A 156 -6.96 8.76 -10.06
C THR A 156 -8.49 8.64 -10.14
N LEU A 157 -9.17 9.61 -10.76
CA LEU A 157 -10.61 9.57 -11.02
C LEU A 157 -10.95 8.52 -12.09
N LEU A 158 -10.26 8.54 -13.23
CA LEU A 158 -10.49 7.62 -14.35
C LEU A 158 -10.25 6.15 -13.97
N ARG A 159 -9.32 5.87 -13.06
CA ARG A 159 -9.13 4.50 -12.55
C ARG A 159 -10.36 3.91 -11.87
N LYS A 160 -11.23 4.73 -11.31
CA LYS A 160 -12.52 4.29 -10.78
C LYS A 160 -13.51 3.89 -11.87
N LEU A 161 -13.28 4.39 -13.09
CA LEU A 161 -14.06 4.03 -14.27
C LEU A 161 -13.54 2.78 -14.97
N VAL A 162 -12.29 2.35 -14.70
CA VAL A 162 -11.77 1.08 -15.23
C VAL A 162 -12.58 -0.06 -14.59
N PRO A 163 -13.31 -0.83 -15.40
CA PRO A 163 -14.17 -1.86 -14.87
C PRO A 163 -13.31 -2.94 -14.21
N ALA A 164 -13.46 -3.08 -12.89
CA ALA A 164 -13.01 -4.28 -12.21
C ALA A 164 -13.72 -5.49 -12.83
N ARG A 165 -13.01 -6.61 -12.93
CA ARG A 165 -13.61 -7.85 -13.44
C ARG A 165 -14.75 -8.29 -12.51
N LEU A 166 -15.89 -8.60 -13.09
CA LEU A 166 -16.95 -9.27 -12.37
C LEU A 166 -16.57 -10.74 -12.23
N VAL A 167 -16.50 -11.19 -11.00
CA VAL A 167 -16.20 -12.57 -10.63
C VAL A 167 -17.31 -13.12 -9.73
N GLU A 168 -17.44 -14.41 -9.68
CA GLU A 168 -18.47 -15.11 -8.92
C GLU A 168 -17.78 -16.08 -7.93
N VAL A 169 -18.29 -16.22 -6.72
CA VAL A 169 -17.80 -17.19 -5.75
C VAL A 169 -18.07 -18.58 -6.29
N GLU A 170 -17.02 -19.32 -6.63
CA GLU A 170 -17.10 -20.67 -7.16
C GLU A 170 -17.05 -21.71 -6.03
N ARG A 171 -16.14 -21.51 -5.09
CA ARG A 171 -15.92 -22.41 -3.95
C ARG A 171 -15.52 -21.61 -2.74
N ALA A 172 -15.95 -22.08 -1.59
CA ALA A 172 -15.54 -21.52 -0.30
C ALA A 172 -15.44 -22.61 0.74
N THR A 173 -14.35 -22.60 1.50
CA THR A 173 -14.09 -23.53 2.60
C THR A 173 -13.91 -22.71 3.86
N PRO A 174 -14.86 -22.72 4.79
CA PRO A 174 -14.73 -22.01 6.07
C PRO A 174 -13.61 -22.62 6.93
N PHE A 175 -12.94 -21.77 7.70
CA PHE A 175 -12.06 -22.15 8.80
C PHE A 175 -12.31 -21.23 9.99
N GLU A 176 -11.76 -21.55 11.17
CA GLU A 176 -11.99 -20.77 12.37
C GLU A 176 -11.55 -19.30 12.20
N GLY A 177 -12.53 -18.38 12.16
CA GLY A 177 -12.32 -16.95 11.98
C GLY A 177 -12.01 -16.49 10.56
N GLY A 178 -12.35 -17.31 9.53
CA GLY A 178 -12.13 -16.92 8.14
C GLY A 178 -12.69 -17.86 7.09
N VAL A 179 -12.30 -17.63 5.85
CA VAL A 179 -12.69 -18.43 4.69
C VAL A 179 -11.59 -18.49 3.64
N ASP A 180 -11.39 -19.65 3.08
CA ASP A 180 -10.63 -19.87 1.85
C ASP A 180 -11.61 -19.86 0.67
N VAL A 181 -11.51 -18.86 -0.19
CA VAL A 181 -12.49 -18.60 -1.24
C VAL A 181 -11.85 -18.52 -2.62
N THR A 182 -12.46 -19.20 -3.59
CA THR A 182 -12.07 -19.11 -5.01
C THR A 182 -13.16 -18.40 -5.80
N PHE A 183 -12.75 -17.40 -6.54
CA PHE A 183 -13.61 -16.64 -7.44
C PHE A 183 -13.33 -17.06 -8.89
N ARG A 184 -14.38 -17.24 -9.68
CA ARG A 184 -14.31 -17.51 -11.12
C ARG A 184 -14.74 -16.30 -11.94
N SER A 185 -14.02 -16.01 -13.00
CA SER A 185 -14.37 -15.02 -14.03
C SER A 185 -14.96 -15.73 -15.25
N LYS A 186 -15.91 -15.06 -15.93
CA LYS A 186 -16.44 -15.55 -17.23
C LYS A 186 -15.48 -15.32 -18.40
N ARG A 187 -14.43 -14.54 -18.23
CA ARG A 187 -13.41 -14.23 -19.25
C ARG A 187 -12.03 -14.32 -18.63
N PRO A 188 -10.99 -14.68 -19.39
CA PRO A 188 -9.63 -14.73 -18.90
C PRO A 188 -9.21 -13.43 -18.20
N MET A 189 -8.54 -13.58 -17.08
CA MET A 189 -7.97 -12.51 -16.29
C MET A 189 -6.47 -12.35 -16.60
N PRO A 190 -5.91 -11.13 -16.45
CA PRO A 190 -4.47 -10.92 -16.64
C PRO A 190 -3.65 -11.86 -15.74
N LYS A 191 -2.53 -12.35 -16.25
CA LYS A 191 -1.57 -13.14 -15.45
C LYS A 191 -1.13 -12.36 -14.22
N PHE A 192 -0.88 -13.07 -13.15
CA PHE A 192 -0.40 -12.52 -11.88
C PHE A 192 0.83 -13.28 -11.40
N GLN A 193 1.54 -12.67 -10.46
CA GLN A 193 2.78 -13.22 -9.90
C GLN A 193 2.61 -13.52 -8.42
N PRO A 194 3.37 -14.45 -7.85
CA PRO A 194 3.41 -14.68 -6.41
C PRO A 194 3.65 -13.39 -5.62
N GLY A 195 2.99 -13.25 -4.47
CA GLY A 195 3.07 -12.06 -3.63
C GLY A 195 2.32 -10.83 -4.16
N GLN A 196 1.51 -10.96 -5.22
CA GLN A 196 0.61 -9.91 -5.65
C GLN A 196 -0.71 -9.95 -4.87
N PHE A 197 -1.32 -8.78 -4.67
CA PHE A 197 -2.66 -8.64 -4.12
C PHE A 197 -3.62 -8.03 -5.16
N ALA A 198 -4.91 -8.21 -4.96
CA ALA A 198 -5.94 -7.57 -5.76
C ALA A 198 -7.00 -6.90 -4.87
N MET A 199 -7.61 -5.84 -5.39
CA MET A 199 -8.72 -5.17 -4.72
C MET A 199 -10.01 -5.97 -4.96
N LEU A 200 -10.67 -6.40 -3.90
CA LEU A 200 -11.94 -7.12 -3.93
C LEU A 200 -13.03 -6.27 -3.30
N GLY A 201 -14.15 -6.08 -4.00
CA GLY A 201 -15.30 -5.33 -3.51
C GLY A 201 -16.61 -5.99 -3.93
N HIS A 202 -17.66 -5.93 -3.09
CA HIS A 202 -18.96 -6.47 -3.43
C HIS A 202 -19.62 -5.71 -4.60
N LYS A 203 -20.39 -6.41 -5.43
CA LYS A 203 -21.05 -5.81 -6.62
C LYS A 203 -21.95 -4.63 -6.25
N SER A 204 -22.68 -4.73 -5.14
CA SER A 204 -23.62 -3.70 -4.66
C SER A 204 -22.93 -2.54 -3.93
N MET A 205 -21.76 -2.77 -3.34
CA MET A 205 -20.98 -1.76 -2.62
C MET A 205 -19.99 -1.07 -3.54
N ARG A 206 -20.43 -0.05 -4.28
CA ARG A 206 -19.62 0.64 -5.30
C ARG A 206 -18.38 1.36 -4.75
N ALA A 207 -18.34 1.66 -3.46
CA ALA A 207 -17.31 2.50 -2.86
C ALA A 207 -16.23 1.74 -2.10
N GLU A 208 -16.48 0.48 -1.68
CA GLU A 208 -15.59 -0.23 -0.77
C GLU A 208 -14.97 -1.45 -1.45
N ALA A 209 -13.65 -1.42 -1.59
CA ALA A 209 -12.87 -2.55 -2.05
C ALA A 209 -11.61 -2.64 -1.19
N HIS A 210 -11.31 -3.86 -0.74
CA HIS A 210 -10.22 -4.17 0.16
C HIS A 210 -9.13 -4.97 -0.55
N PRO A 211 -7.85 -4.78 -0.21
CA PRO A 211 -6.75 -5.53 -0.77
C PRO A 211 -6.65 -6.91 -0.12
N PHE A 212 -6.56 -7.94 -0.95
CA PHE A 212 -6.28 -9.30 -0.51
C PHE A 212 -5.18 -9.90 -1.35
N THR A 213 -4.22 -10.55 -0.70
CA THR A 213 -3.14 -11.27 -1.39
C THR A 213 -3.71 -12.45 -2.15
N ILE A 214 -3.30 -12.59 -3.42
CA ILE A 214 -3.72 -13.69 -4.27
C ILE A 214 -2.98 -14.95 -3.82
N ALA A 215 -3.73 -15.93 -3.31
CA ALA A 215 -3.20 -17.17 -2.77
C ALA A 215 -3.04 -18.27 -3.82
N GLY A 216 -3.56 -18.07 -5.03
CA GLY A 216 -3.48 -19.04 -6.13
C GLY A 216 -4.49 -18.76 -7.24
N GLY A 217 -4.60 -19.67 -8.19
CA GLY A 217 -5.53 -19.63 -9.29
C GLY A 217 -4.86 -19.63 -10.67
N ASP A 218 -5.69 -19.60 -11.70
CA ASP A 218 -5.31 -19.68 -13.10
C ASP A 218 -5.82 -18.46 -13.92
N GLU A 219 -5.97 -18.59 -15.21
CA GLU A 219 -6.49 -17.49 -16.05
C GLU A 219 -7.96 -17.20 -15.79
N MET A 220 -8.73 -18.14 -15.26
CA MET A 220 -10.17 -18.00 -14.99
C MET A 220 -10.49 -17.82 -13.51
N THR A 221 -9.60 -18.19 -12.61
CA THR A 221 -9.85 -18.23 -11.17
C THR A 221 -8.86 -17.39 -10.37
N ARG A 222 -9.29 -16.93 -9.17
CA ARG A 222 -8.44 -16.33 -8.14
C ARG A 222 -8.85 -16.83 -6.77
N ARG A 223 -7.88 -17.34 -6.03
CA ARG A 223 -8.05 -17.83 -4.66
C ARG A 223 -7.56 -16.80 -3.66
N PHE A 224 -8.28 -16.64 -2.58
CA PHE A 224 -7.94 -15.80 -1.45
C PHE A 224 -8.22 -16.52 -0.15
N VAL A 225 -7.36 -16.34 0.85
CA VAL A 225 -7.63 -16.75 2.23
C VAL A 225 -7.91 -15.48 3.02
N ILE A 226 -9.17 -15.30 3.44
CA ILE A 226 -9.67 -14.10 4.05
C ILE A 226 -10.01 -14.38 5.51
N ARG A 227 -9.42 -13.59 6.43
CA ARG A 227 -9.73 -13.61 7.86
C ARG A 227 -10.69 -12.49 8.22
N ALA A 228 -11.61 -12.77 9.12
CA ALA A 228 -12.42 -11.79 9.79
C ALA A 228 -11.54 -10.91 10.69
N ALA A 229 -11.36 -9.63 10.31
CA ALA A 229 -10.42 -8.70 10.95
C ALA A 229 -10.91 -7.23 10.89
N GLY A 230 -12.22 -7.01 10.77
CA GLY A 230 -12.87 -5.71 10.71
C GLY A 230 -14.20 -5.80 10.00
N ASP A 231 -15.00 -4.74 10.06
CA ASP A 231 -16.42 -4.70 9.69
C ASP A 231 -16.72 -5.34 8.33
N TRP A 232 -15.92 -5.02 7.30
CA TRP A 232 -16.14 -5.54 5.97
C TRP A 232 -15.84 -7.05 5.88
N THR A 233 -14.69 -7.49 6.41
CA THR A 233 -14.29 -8.90 6.37
C THR A 233 -15.15 -9.76 7.27
N ASP A 234 -15.58 -9.23 8.43
CA ASP A 234 -16.51 -9.92 9.33
C ASP A 234 -17.87 -10.13 8.66
N ASN A 235 -18.39 -9.08 8.00
CA ASN A 235 -19.62 -9.19 7.24
C ASN A 235 -19.45 -10.14 6.05
N PHE A 236 -18.33 -10.03 5.30
CA PHE A 236 -18.04 -10.91 4.17
C PHE A 236 -18.07 -12.38 4.59
N VAL A 237 -17.30 -12.75 5.62
CA VAL A 237 -17.19 -14.15 6.08
C VAL A 237 -18.54 -14.72 6.55
N LYS A 238 -19.44 -13.86 7.10
CA LYS A 238 -20.75 -14.29 7.61
C LYS A 238 -21.85 -14.37 6.54
N THR A 239 -21.76 -13.57 5.46
CA THR A 239 -22.93 -13.34 4.60
C THR A 239 -22.76 -13.80 3.16
N PHE A 240 -21.54 -13.99 2.68
CA PHE A 240 -21.31 -14.42 1.30
C PHE A 240 -21.84 -15.84 1.02
N LYS A 241 -22.23 -16.09 -0.22
CA LYS A 241 -22.71 -17.39 -0.72
C LYS A 241 -22.00 -17.73 -2.02
N VAL A 242 -21.89 -19.03 -2.30
CA VAL A 242 -21.50 -19.50 -3.63
C VAL A 242 -22.47 -18.91 -4.66
N GLY A 243 -21.95 -18.40 -5.76
CA GLY A 243 -22.71 -17.68 -6.79
C GLY A 243 -22.77 -16.16 -6.59
N ASP A 244 -22.41 -15.63 -5.42
CA ASP A 244 -22.36 -14.17 -5.21
C ASP A 244 -21.31 -13.51 -6.09
N ARG A 245 -21.63 -12.29 -6.55
CA ARG A 245 -20.80 -11.55 -7.51
C ARG A 245 -20.01 -10.43 -6.83
N PHE A 246 -18.74 -10.40 -7.15
CA PHE A 246 -17.77 -9.43 -6.65
C PHE A 246 -17.07 -8.70 -7.82
N ARG A 247 -16.49 -7.57 -7.49
CA ARG A 247 -15.59 -6.83 -8.38
C ARG A 247 -14.16 -7.09 -7.96
N LEU A 248 -13.36 -7.60 -8.88
CA LEU A 248 -11.98 -7.93 -8.65
C LEU A 248 -11.08 -7.04 -9.51
N GLY A 249 -10.15 -6.36 -8.86
CA GLY A 249 -9.06 -5.61 -9.49
C GLY A 249 -8.02 -6.56 -10.11
N ARG A 250 -7.10 -5.99 -10.88
CA ARG A 250 -5.91 -6.72 -11.35
C ARG A 250 -4.94 -6.96 -10.18
N GLY A 251 -4.06 -7.96 -10.32
CA GLY A 251 -2.95 -8.20 -9.41
C GLY A 251 -1.95 -7.04 -9.45
N VAL A 252 -1.56 -6.54 -8.26
CA VAL A 252 -0.57 -5.49 -8.06
C VAL A 252 0.32 -5.85 -6.88
N GLY A 253 1.51 -5.23 -6.79
CA GLY A 253 2.49 -5.53 -5.73
C GLY A 253 3.68 -6.34 -6.24
N ARG A 254 4.71 -6.46 -5.40
CA ARG A 254 5.98 -7.15 -5.67
C ARG A 254 6.61 -7.64 -4.37
N PHE A 255 5.86 -8.31 -3.54
CA PHE A 255 6.38 -8.77 -2.24
C PHE A 255 7.42 -9.87 -2.41
N LEU A 256 7.11 -10.91 -3.18
CA LEU A 256 8.07 -11.98 -3.44
C LEU A 256 8.82 -11.70 -4.76
N PRO A 257 10.15 -11.87 -4.81
CA PRO A 257 10.87 -11.93 -6.07
C PRO A 257 10.41 -13.17 -6.85
N GLN A 258 10.72 -13.18 -8.15
CA GLN A 258 10.73 -14.47 -8.85
C GLN A 258 11.72 -15.37 -8.11
N ILE A 259 11.33 -16.61 -7.86
CA ILE A 259 12.23 -17.61 -7.30
C ILE A 259 13.32 -17.84 -8.34
N ASP A 260 14.42 -17.12 -8.13
CA ASP A 260 15.56 -17.15 -9.03
C ASP A 260 16.41 -18.36 -8.65
N SER A 261 16.71 -19.20 -9.63
CA SER A 261 17.60 -20.34 -9.50
C SER A 261 19.01 -20.00 -9.03
N GLN A 262 19.41 -18.71 -9.10
CA GLN A 262 20.72 -18.22 -8.67
C GLN A 262 20.82 -17.94 -7.15
N ARG A 263 19.71 -17.85 -6.42
CA ARG A 263 19.71 -17.55 -4.99
C ARG A 263 19.50 -18.83 -4.18
N LYS A 264 20.55 -19.22 -3.48
CA LYS A 264 20.66 -20.53 -2.84
C LYS A 264 19.76 -20.73 -1.62
N GLU A 265 19.41 -19.67 -0.86
CA GLU A 265 18.65 -19.82 0.38
C GLU A 265 17.68 -18.65 0.61
N GLN A 266 16.45 -18.96 1.03
CA GLN A 266 15.42 -17.99 1.41
C GLN A 266 14.77 -18.42 2.72
N PHE A 267 14.47 -17.42 3.56
CA PHE A 267 13.76 -17.62 4.82
C PHE A 267 12.41 -16.91 4.76
N TRP A 268 11.35 -17.69 4.79
CA TRP A 268 9.98 -17.19 4.75
C TRP A 268 9.34 -17.32 6.12
N VAL A 269 8.67 -16.28 6.58
CA VAL A 269 7.96 -16.26 7.86
C VAL A 269 6.53 -15.80 7.64
N ALA A 270 5.59 -16.67 7.96
CA ALA A 270 4.17 -16.43 7.80
C ALA A 270 3.46 -16.48 9.17
N GLY A 271 2.56 -15.51 9.42
CA GLY A 271 1.69 -15.51 10.60
C GLY A 271 0.22 -15.56 10.21
N GLY A 272 -0.48 -16.66 10.54
CA GLY A 272 -1.90 -16.84 10.19
C GLY A 272 -2.16 -16.67 8.69
N VAL A 273 -3.06 -15.75 8.28
CA VAL A 273 -3.34 -15.48 6.85
C VAL A 273 -2.17 -14.86 6.10
N GLY A 274 -1.09 -14.47 6.78
CA GLY A 274 0.16 -14.06 6.15
C GLY A 274 0.86 -15.16 5.35
N ILE A 275 0.34 -16.39 5.37
CA ILE A 275 0.77 -17.47 4.50
C ILE A 275 0.42 -17.24 3.02
N THR A 276 -0.57 -16.41 2.73
CA THR A 276 -1.15 -16.23 1.39
C THR A 276 -0.15 -15.88 0.28
N PRO A 277 0.83 -14.97 0.44
CA PRO A 277 1.79 -14.70 -0.62
C PRO A 277 2.68 -15.89 -0.94
N PHE A 278 2.95 -16.74 0.05
CA PHE A 278 3.81 -17.90 -0.10
C PHE A 278 3.07 -19.10 -0.74
N LEU A 279 1.77 -19.23 -0.54
CA LEU A 279 0.98 -20.32 -1.12
C LEU A 279 1.13 -20.41 -2.64
N PHE A 280 0.93 -19.29 -3.33
CA PHE A 280 1.06 -19.26 -4.77
C PHE A 280 2.52 -19.46 -5.24
N ALA A 281 3.49 -19.01 -4.46
CA ALA A 281 4.90 -19.29 -4.74
C ALA A 281 5.21 -20.78 -4.62
N LEU A 282 4.71 -21.45 -3.57
CA LEU A 282 4.85 -22.89 -3.38
C LEU A 282 4.15 -23.70 -4.49
N GLU A 283 2.96 -23.25 -4.92
CA GLU A 283 2.22 -23.88 -6.03
C GLU A 283 3.04 -23.88 -7.32
N ARG A 284 3.74 -22.76 -7.62
CA ARG A 284 4.54 -22.56 -8.83
C ARG A 284 5.95 -23.11 -8.74
N MET A 285 6.44 -23.44 -7.55
CA MET A 285 7.78 -23.96 -7.33
C MET A 285 7.91 -25.39 -7.90
N GLN A 286 8.96 -25.60 -8.66
CA GLN A 286 9.30 -26.91 -9.20
C GLN A 286 10.25 -27.66 -8.25
N PRO A 287 10.20 -29.01 -8.20
CA PRO A 287 11.05 -29.81 -7.30
C PRO A 287 12.55 -29.73 -7.61
N ASP A 288 12.93 -29.35 -8.82
CA ASP A 288 14.31 -29.28 -9.32
C ASP A 288 14.98 -27.91 -9.13
N VAL A 289 14.26 -26.95 -8.53
CA VAL A 289 14.84 -25.64 -8.22
C VAL A 289 15.88 -25.77 -7.11
N ALA A 290 17.10 -25.28 -7.37
CA ALA A 290 18.23 -25.36 -6.44
C ALA A 290 18.10 -24.46 -5.18
N ALA A 291 17.14 -23.52 -5.17
CA ALA A 291 16.91 -22.63 -4.04
C ALA A 291 16.31 -23.36 -2.84
N ARG A 292 17.00 -23.38 -1.72
CA ARG A 292 16.45 -23.87 -0.44
C ARG A 292 15.54 -22.84 0.18
N VAL A 293 14.38 -23.26 0.67
CA VAL A 293 13.42 -22.39 1.35
C VAL A 293 13.13 -22.96 2.73
N THR A 294 13.38 -22.20 3.77
CA THR A 294 12.86 -22.49 5.12
C THR A 294 11.63 -21.62 5.35
N LEU A 295 10.47 -22.26 5.53
CA LEU A 295 9.20 -21.59 5.82
C LEU A 295 8.79 -21.86 7.27
N ILE A 296 8.77 -20.81 8.08
CA ILE A 296 8.11 -20.83 9.39
C ILE A 296 6.66 -20.39 9.21
N PHE A 297 5.74 -21.24 9.63
CA PHE A 297 4.31 -20.93 9.64
C PHE A 297 3.79 -20.90 11.08
N GLY A 298 3.67 -19.69 11.64
CA GLY A 298 3.08 -19.45 12.96
C GLY A 298 1.55 -19.42 12.87
N ILE A 299 0.89 -20.26 13.63
CA ILE A 299 -0.56 -20.39 13.70
C ILE A 299 -1.04 -20.35 15.14
N ARG A 300 -2.27 -19.91 15.38
CA ARG A 300 -2.88 -20.02 16.71
C ARG A 300 -3.30 -21.45 17.02
N SER A 301 -4.00 -22.06 16.07
CA SER A 301 -4.42 -23.45 16.08
C SER A 301 -4.53 -23.97 14.65
N ARG A 302 -4.55 -25.28 14.43
CA ARG A 302 -4.77 -25.85 13.09
C ARG A 302 -6.14 -25.45 12.52
N ALA A 303 -7.16 -25.36 13.36
CA ALA A 303 -8.51 -24.95 12.95
C ALA A 303 -8.55 -23.50 12.43
N SER A 304 -7.68 -22.62 12.94
CA SER A 304 -7.57 -21.21 12.52
C SER A 304 -6.61 -20.98 11.33
N ALA A 305 -5.98 -22.04 10.82
CA ALA A 305 -4.99 -21.98 9.75
C ALA A 305 -5.59 -22.45 8.41
N GLY A 306 -6.34 -21.59 7.74
CA GLY A 306 -7.17 -21.92 6.56
C GLY A 306 -6.46 -22.51 5.34
N ALA A 307 -5.14 -22.70 5.35
CA ALA A 307 -4.40 -23.28 4.24
C ALA A 307 -3.29 -24.23 4.70
N ILE A 308 -3.37 -24.74 5.95
CA ILE A 308 -2.32 -25.57 6.53
C ILE A 308 -2.11 -26.86 5.72
N GLU A 309 -3.19 -27.51 5.29
CA GLU A 309 -3.12 -28.75 4.52
C GLU A 309 -2.43 -28.56 3.17
N ASP A 310 -2.65 -27.42 2.52
CA ASP A 310 -1.99 -27.08 1.26
C ASP A 310 -0.48 -26.87 1.47
N VAL A 311 -0.11 -26.14 2.51
CA VAL A 311 1.31 -25.92 2.84
C VAL A 311 2.01 -27.24 3.12
N GLU A 312 1.41 -28.12 3.91
CA GLU A 312 1.94 -29.44 4.22
C GLU A 312 2.03 -30.33 2.96
N ARG A 313 1.05 -30.26 2.07
CA ARG A 313 1.07 -30.97 0.78
C ARG A 313 2.23 -30.47 -0.09
N HIS A 314 2.47 -29.16 -0.13
CA HIS A 314 3.62 -28.61 -0.85
C HIS A 314 4.95 -29.02 -0.21
N ALA A 315 5.04 -29.08 1.12
CA ALA A 315 6.24 -29.53 1.80
C ALA A 315 6.57 -31.01 1.46
N ARG A 316 5.56 -31.86 1.33
CA ARG A 316 5.77 -33.26 0.86
C ARG A 316 6.21 -33.33 -0.61
N ARG A 317 5.83 -32.40 -1.46
CA ARG A 317 6.17 -32.37 -2.89
C ARG A 317 7.53 -31.72 -3.19
N LEU A 318 7.98 -30.81 -2.35
CA LEU A 318 9.15 -29.96 -2.58
C LEU A 318 10.29 -30.33 -1.62
N PRO A 319 11.26 -31.15 -2.04
CA PRO A 319 12.36 -31.59 -1.16
C PRO A 319 13.26 -30.42 -0.68
N GLN A 320 13.27 -29.29 -1.41
CA GLN A 320 14.00 -28.08 -1.04
C GLN A 320 13.25 -27.19 -0.03
N LEU A 321 12.01 -27.51 0.33
CA LEU A 321 11.21 -26.79 1.32
C LEU A 321 11.33 -27.43 2.70
N ASN A 322 11.96 -26.70 3.63
CA ASN A 322 11.93 -27.02 5.05
C ASN A 322 10.76 -26.27 5.71
N LEU A 323 9.69 -26.98 6.05
CA LEU A 323 8.50 -26.43 6.71
C LEU A 323 8.57 -26.61 8.21
N ILE A 324 8.46 -25.53 8.95
CA ILE A 324 8.38 -25.50 10.42
C ILE A 324 7.04 -24.85 10.80
N VAL A 325 6.10 -25.66 11.28
CA VAL A 325 4.80 -25.18 11.78
C VAL A 325 4.90 -25.00 13.29
N LEU A 326 4.62 -23.78 13.77
CA LEU A 326 4.62 -23.44 15.18
C LEU A 326 3.21 -23.02 15.60
N SER A 327 2.65 -23.71 16.60
CA SER A 327 1.27 -23.58 17.02
C SER A 327 1.15 -23.15 18.48
N ASP A 328 0.39 -22.08 18.75
CA ASP A 328 0.24 -21.54 20.10
C ASP A 328 -0.52 -22.52 21.02
N ASP A 329 -1.51 -23.26 20.48
CA ASP A 329 -2.29 -24.28 21.22
C ASP A 329 -1.48 -25.48 21.69
N ARG A 330 -0.26 -25.67 21.13
CA ARG A 330 0.70 -26.71 21.49
C ARG A 330 1.84 -26.20 22.37
N ASN A 331 1.76 -24.96 22.86
CA ASN A 331 2.88 -24.29 23.54
C ASN A 331 4.16 -24.21 22.69
N GLU A 332 4.02 -24.31 21.38
CA GLU A 332 5.13 -24.18 20.42
C GLU A 332 5.21 -22.77 19.83
N GLY A 333 4.75 -21.78 20.59
CA GLY A 333 4.64 -20.40 20.12
C GLY A 333 5.97 -19.84 19.59
N LEU A 334 5.83 -18.90 18.66
CA LEU A 334 6.97 -18.15 18.12
C LEU A 334 7.56 -17.26 19.20
N THR A 335 8.85 -17.47 19.51
CA THR A 335 9.63 -16.61 20.40
C THR A 335 10.90 -16.14 19.72
N ALA A 336 11.38 -14.92 20.07
CA ALA A 336 12.60 -14.38 19.47
C ALA A 336 13.85 -15.27 19.71
N PRO A 337 14.08 -15.88 20.89
CA PRO A 337 15.20 -16.80 21.08
C PRO A 337 15.12 -18.05 20.20
N ARG A 338 13.92 -18.66 20.05
CA ARG A 338 13.73 -19.84 19.20
C ARG A 338 13.98 -19.51 17.73
N LEU A 339 13.49 -18.36 17.28
CA LEU A 339 13.75 -17.89 15.92
C LEU A 339 15.24 -17.59 15.70
N ALA A 340 15.90 -16.94 16.66
CA ALA A 340 17.33 -16.65 16.58
C ALA A 340 18.17 -17.93 16.48
N GLN A 341 17.77 -19.02 17.14
CA GLN A 341 18.42 -20.31 17.02
C GLN A 341 18.30 -20.87 15.60
N ILE A 342 17.10 -20.82 14.99
CA ILE A 342 16.88 -21.27 13.62
C ILE A 342 17.68 -20.39 12.62
N ILE A 343 17.73 -19.09 12.85
CA ILE A 343 18.40 -18.13 11.98
C ILE A 343 19.94 -18.29 12.01
N ARG A 344 20.54 -18.70 13.13
CA ARG A 344 21.99 -18.88 13.24
C ARG A 344 22.56 -19.93 12.29
N ASP A 345 21.75 -20.90 11.89
CA ASP A 345 22.15 -21.95 10.97
C ASP A 345 22.03 -21.53 9.49
N MET A 346 21.61 -20.29 9.23
CA MET A 346 21.43 -19.75 7.89
C MET A 346 22.66 -19.01 7.38
N SER A 347 22.81 -18.94 6.06
CA SER A 347 23.89 -18.17 5.47
C SER A 347 23.65 -16.65 5.62
N GLU A 348 24.72 -15.86 5.65
CA GLU A 348 24.65 -14.40 5.76
C GLU A 348 23.90 -13.75 4.57
N ASP A 349 23.90 -14.41 3.41
CA ASP A 349 23.20 -13.96 2.18
C ASP A 349 21.71 -14.32 2.16
N THR A 350 21.20 -14.96 3.22
CA THR A 350 19.79 -15.39 3.28
C THR A 350 18.85 -14.19 3.22
N GLN A 351 17.88 -14.26 2.32
CA GLN A 351 16.83 -13.23 2.21
C GLN A 351 15.60 -13.62 3.03
N VAL A 352 15.15 -12.68 3.85
CA VAL A 352 13.99 -12.86 4.72
C VAL A 352 12.76 -12.21 4.11
N TYR A 353 11.69 -12.98 3.97
CA TYR A 353 10.37 -12.51 3.56
C TYR A 353 9.37 -12.78 4.68
N LEU A 354 8.74 -11.73 5.17
CA LEU A 354 7.83 -11.77 6.31
C LEU A 354 6.46 -11.25 5.93
N CYS A 355 5.43 -12.05 6.17
CA CYS A 355 4.04 -11.61 6.08
C CYS A 355 3.26 -12.05 7.31
N GLY A 356 2.70 -11.09 8.04
CA GLY A 356 1.96 -11.36 9.28
C GLY A 356 1.71 -10.10 10.11
N PRO A 357 1.19 -10.27 11.33
CA PRO A 357 0.90 -9.15 12.22
C PRO A 357 2.17 -8.43 12.69
N GLN A 358 2.03 -7.17 13.12
CA GLN A 358 3.16 -6.32 13.55
C GLN A 358 4.00 -6.95 14.68
N GLY A 359 3.34 -7.65 15.61
CA GLY A 359 4.06 -8.36 16.68
C GLY A 359 5.05 -9.42 16.16
N LEU A 360 4.69 -10.11 15.07
CA LEU A 360 5.58 -11.07 14.42
C LEU A 360 6.78 -10.35 13.77
N LYS A 361 6.54 -9.20 13.13
CA LYS A 361 7.62 -8.40 12.54
C LYS A 361 8.63 -7.96 13.60
N ASN A 362 8.16 -7.42 14.71
CA ASN A 362 9.03 -6.98 15.82
C ASN A 362 9.82 -8.15 16.41
N MET A 363 9.22 -9.33 16.47
CA MET A 363 9.86 -10.54 16.95
C MET A 363 10.97 -11.00 16.00
N ILE A 364 10.72 -11.02 14.70
CA ILE A 364 11.73 -11.40 13.69
C ILE A 364 12.91 -10.43 13.70
N VAL A 365 12.64 -9.11 13.76
CA VAL A 365 13.72 -8.09 13.85
C VAL A 365 14.60 -8.33 15.06
N ARG A 366 14.01 -8.62 16.22
CA ARG A 366 14.77 -8.96 17.44
C ARG A 366 15.56 -10.24 17.28
N ALA A 367 14.96 -11.29 16.73
CA ALA A 367 15.62 -12.57 16.50
C ALA A 367 16.79 -12.43 15.52
N TRP A 368 16.63 -11.64 14.47
CA TRP A 368 17.64 -11.33 13.47
C TRP A 368 18.86 -10.66 14.10
N ALA A 369 18.62 -9.63 14.91
CA ALA A 369 19.67 -8.96 15.67
C ALA A 369 20.36 -9.89 16.68
N MET A 370 19.61 -10.73 17.41
CA MET A 370 20.15 -11.73 18.36
C MET A 370 21.00 -12.79 17.67
N ALA A 371 20.72 -13.10 16.41
CA ALA A 371 21.50 -14.04 15.60
C ALA A 371 22.77 -13.40 14.98
N GLY A 372 22.95 -12.08 15.13
CA GLY A 372 24.09 -11.35 14.54
C GLY A 372 23.99 -11.12 13.04
N MET A 373 22.79 -11.27 12.46
CA MET A 373 22.57 -11.14 11.02
C MET A 373 22.37 -9.68 10.60
N SER A 374 22.89 -9.30 9.42
CA SER A 374 22.81 -7.94 8.87
C SER A 374 21.98 -7.80 7.57
N GLY A 375 21.40 -8.90 7.09
CA GLY A 375 20.65 -8.95 5.84
C GLY A 375 19.31 -8.17 5.87
N ARG A 376 18.76 -7.90 4.70
CA ARG A 376 17.48 -7.19 4.55
C ARG A 376 16.28 -8.09 4.86
N ILE A 377 15.36 -7.57 5.68
CA ILE A 377 14.04 -8.17 5.93
C ILE A 377 13.02 -7.48 5.01
N TYR A 378 12.41 -8.25 4.11
CA TYR A 378 11.32 -7.79 3.26
C TYR A 378 9.99 -8.12 3.95
N SER A 379 9.20 -7.10 4.28
CA SER A 379 7.89 -7.31 4.92
C SER A 379 6.78 -6.66 4.13
N GLU A 380 5.63 -7.35 4.00
CA GLU A 380 4.41 -6.78 3.47
C GLU A 380 3.48 -6.37 4.62
N HIS A 381 2.94 -5.18 4.54
CA HIS A 381 2.03 -4.64 5.54
C HIS A 381 0.77 -4.09 4.89
N PHE A 382 -0.40 -4.57 5.32
CA PHE A 382 -1.71 -4.20 4.75
C PHE A 382 -2.47 -3.18 5.61
N ASP A 383 -1.84 -2.59 6.63
CA ASP A 383 -2.49 -1.55 7.42
C ASP A 383 -2.38 -0.18 6.73
N PHE A 384 -3.33 0.14 5.88
CA PHE A 384 -3.42 1.43 5.20
C PHE A 384 -3.81 2.59 6.11
N ARG A 385 -4.16 2.32 7.38
CA ARG A 385 -4.42 3.31 8.43
C ARG A 385 -3.39 3.29 9.56
N GLY A 386 -2.32 2.52 9.41
CA GLY A 386 -1.25 2.35 10.40
C GLY A 386 -0.71 3.67 10.97
N ALA A 387 -0.30 3.64 12.24
CA ALA A 387 0.18 4.79 12.97
C ALA A 387 1.30 5.54 12.23
N TYR A 388 1.36 6.87 12.43
CA TYR A 388 2.54 7.68 12.17
C TYR A 388 3.67 7.25 13.12
N GLY A 389 4.23 6.08 12.91
CA GLY A 389 5.41 5.57 13.58
C GLY A 389 6.52 5.48 12.55
N MET A 390 7.60 6.23 12.75
CA MET A 390 8.84 5.96 12.03
C MET A 390 9.35 4.61 12.52
N GLU A 391 9.20 3.56 11.72
CA GLU A 391 10.01 2.37 11.89
C GLU A 391 11.04 2.36 10.77
N HIS A 392 12.13 3.04 11.00
CA HIS A 392 13.37 2.73 10.34
C HIS A 392 13.88 1.41 10.95
N VAL A 393 13.73 0.34 10.22
CA VAL A 393 14.58 -0.83 10.40
C VAL A 393 15.75 -0.59 9.44
N ASN A 394 16.87 -0.13 10.01
CA ASN A 394 18.16 -0.04 9.34
C ASN A 394 18.62 -1.43 8.91
#